data_da02e0ca2852830e6e4ee3acc2c546ee
#
_entry.id   da02e0ca2852830e6e4ee3acc2c546ee
#
_cell.length_a   1.000
_cell.length_b   1.000
_cell.length_c   1.000
_cell.angle_alpha   90.00
_cell.angle_beta   90.00
_cell.angle_gamma   90.00
#
_symmetry.space_group_name_H-M   'P 1'
#
loop_
_entity.id
_entity.type
_entity.pdbx_description
1 polymer ?
#
loop_
_entity_poly.entity_id
_entity_poly.type
_entity_poly.pdbx_seq_one_letter_code
_entity_poly.pdbx_strand_id
1 'polypeptide(L)'
;PGEDVPALDAPGTTVVLNARPGESWVEPGTVRALVDEFGSLLPVRIEVRSPGATTYHGREPAPWEMSRHEAREWCRTHLGVTPFDLVDLDVPAAGLRGLAVIMPTASPTQQAHHTVSVKRMLVSRSAQKLTPEWAYFARVVADARHLRLTASRETLVDDELLGATREAIGTAVRDWLERLRHTAPTRMEEFVRSHAVGLCAVAVHDPMMLDLVAHHVPLETTEGPRSLTALADLVRLGRQVRYTRTVDQYRALADVASAQGIVLVDAGHSYEEELLQAVRTHPEVLGGVVFDLVDPGELLDVLEPCTPAEEAQAADLLLVAARALGSQGCQVVLRRFAPAALPALYLPDPDLAGQQVARSGAEAARTVGSVWSDLLGVADPFATSSPPRLVLNRSNPLVARLVTSVDEVVLTQVLRGLYVQSLLSGHQVLGPTERAWAAQTLHTLLERAVGPGGRGDEQEPPPPAAC
;
A
#
# COMPACT_ATOMS: atom_id res chain seq x y z
N PRO A 1 -27.29 9.07 -57.88
CA PRO A 1 -27.26 9.42 -59.27
C PRO A 1 -26.32 10.62 -59.36
N GLY A 2 -25.13 10.45 -60.04
CA GLY A 2 -24.10 11.46 -60.05
C GLY A 2 -24.51 12.61 -60.91
N GLU A 3 -24.46 13.81 -60.39
CA GLU A 3 -24.23 15.00 -61.18
C GLU A 3 -22.82 14.87 -61.80
N ASP A 4 -22.72 15.15 -63.10
CA ASP A 4 -21.46 15.20 -63.83
C ASP A 4 -20.56 16.24 -63.15
N VAL A 5 -19.67 15.81 -62.32
CA VAL A 5 -18.64 16.66 -61.70
C VAL A 5 -17.57 16.86 -62.76
N PRO A 6 -17.18 18.11 -63.11
CA PRO A 6 -16.16 18.38 -64.11
C PRO A 6 -14.84 17.70 -63.70
N ALA A 7 -14.15 17.13 -64.68
CA ALA A 7 -12.86 16.51 -64.48
C ALA A 7 -11.86 17.53 -63.88
N LEU A 8 -11.06 17.10 -62.90
CA LEU A 8 -10.01 17.91 -62.32
C LEU A 8 -8.89 18.11 -63.36
N ASP A 9 -8.35 19.30 -63.45
CA ASP A 9 -7.23 19.64 -64.34
C ASP A 9 -5.92 18.91 -63.96
N ALA A 10 -5.85 18.32 -62.79
CA ALA A 10 -4.73 17.55 -62.28
C ALA A 10 -5.22 16.30 -61.54
N PRO A 11 -4.39 15.23 -61.44
CA PRO A 11 -4.76 14.05 -60.63
C PRO A 11 -5.08 14.41 -59.18
N GLY A 12 -6.25 14.01 -58.70
CA GLY A 12 -6.68 14.32 -57.34
C GLY A 12 -8.07 13.83 -57.05
N THR A 13 -8.55 14.05 -55.80
CA THR A 13 -9.91 13.76 -55.36
C THR A 13 -10.47 14.99 -54.64
N THR A 14 -11.67 15.40 -55.03
CA THR A 14 -12.42 16.45 -54.34
C THR A 14 -13.60 15.84 -53.60
N VAL A 15 -13.70 16.13 -52.27
CA VAL A 15 -14.85 15.74 -51.47
C VAL A 15 -15.57 17.01 -51.02
N VAL A 16 -16.85 17.12 -51.33
CA VAL A 16 -17.68 18.27 -50.94
C VAL A 16 -18.57 17.84 -49.76
N LEU A 17 -18.43 18.56 -48.66
CA LEU A 17 -19.26 18.33 -47.44
C LEU A 17 -20.09 19.58 -47.17
N ASN A 18 -21.39 19.37 -46.95
CA ASN A 18 -22.32 20.40 -46.50
C ASN A 18 -22.76 20.11 -45.08
N ALA A 19 -22.58 21.09 -44.17
CA ALA A 19 -23.09 20.98 -42.81
C ALA A 19 -24.61 20.99 -42.79
N ARG A 20 -25.18 20.22 -41.91
CA ARG A 20 -26.63 20.33 -41.59
C ARG A 20 -26.87 21.60 -40.78
N PRO A 21 -28.11 22.17 -40.86
CA PRO A 21 -28.48 23.30 -40.01
C PRO A 21 -28.21 23.00 -38.52
N GLY A 22 -27.40 23.86 -37.87
CA GLY A 22 -27.04 23.71 -36.44
C GLY A 22 -25.75 22.91 -36.17
N GLU A 23 -25.07 22.39 -37.21
CA GLU A 23 -23.77 21.69 -37.06
C GLU A 23 -22.59 22.64 -37.32
N SER A 24 -21.60 22.63 -36.44
CA SER A 24 -20.40 23.47 -36.50
C SER A 24 -19.15 22.77 -37.10
N TRP A 25 -19.31 21.54 -37.61
CA TRP A 25 -18.18 20.71 -38.09
C TRP A 25 -17.35 21.34 -39.22
N VAL A 26 -17.94 22.22 -40.04
CA VAL A 26 -17.27 22.91 -41.13
C VAL A 26 -16.83 24.33 -40.78
N GLU A 27 -17.02 24.76 -39.53
CA GLU A 27 -16.49 26.05 -39.10
C GLU A 27 -14.96 26.08 -39.17
N PRO A 28 -14.33 27.15 -39.60
CA PRO A 28 -12.87 27.20 -39.80
C PRO A 28 -12.06 26.87 -38.53
N GLY A 29 -12.56 27.23 -37.38
CA GLY A 29 -11.97 26.90 -36.07
C GLY A 29 -12.00 25.40 -35.80
N THR A 30 -13.14 24.77 -35.96
CA THR A 30 -13.36 23.34 -35.79
C THR A 30 -12.51 22.51 -36.75
N VAL A 31 -12.52 22.89 -38.03
CA VAL A 31 -11.72 22.20 -39.07
C VAL A 31 -10.22 22.26 -38.72
N ARG A 32 -9.72 23.42 -38.30
CA ARG A 32 -8.30 23.55 -37.89
C ARG A 32 -8.00 22.65 -36.68
N ALA A 33 -8.82 22.66 -35.66
CA ALA A 33 -8.65 21.80 -34.49
C ALA A 33 -8.64 20.30 -34.86
N LEU A 34 -9.57 19.86 -35.72
CA LEU A 34 -9.59 18.49 -36.22
C LEU A 34 -8.34 18.12 -37.06
N VAL A 35 -7.88 19.02 -37.89
CA VAL A 35 -6.67 18.79 -38.68
C VAL A 35 -5.43 18.72 -37.77
N ASP A 36 -5.33 19.57 -36.77
CA ASP A 36 -4.26 19.51 -35.77
C ASP A 36 -4.33 18.21 -34.97
N GLU A 37 -5.52 17.80 -34.59
CA GLU A 37 -5.71 16.60 -33.79
C GLU A 37 -5.38 15.32 -34.57
N PHE A 38 -5.92 15.15 -35.75
CA PHE A 38 -5.83 13.90 -36.52
C PHE A 38 -4.76 13.88 -37.57
N GLY A 39 -4.30 15.05 -38.04
CA GLY A 39 -3.43 15.20 -39.19
C GLY A 39 -2.02 15.71 -38.95
N SER A 40 -1.69 16.13 -37.70
CA SER A 40 -0.36 16.74 -37.42
C SER A 40 0.82 15.87 -37.83
N LEU A 41 0.74 14.55 -37.57
CA LEU A 41 1.79 13.59 -37.88
C LEU A 41 1.78 13.10 -39.36
N LEU A 42 0.77 13.45 -40.17
CA LEU A 42 0.69 12.99 -41.54
C LEU A 42 1.88 13.51 -42.35
N PRO A 43 2.51 12.68 -43.21
CA PRO A 43 3.69 13.07 -43.99
C PRO A 43 3.36 14.01 -45.15
N VAL A 44 2.15 14.52 -45.20
CA VAL A 44 1.65 15.45 -46.22
C VAL A 44 1.37 16.81 -45.60
N ARG A 45 1.57 17.87 -46.41
CA ARG A 45 1.17 19.22 -45.97
C ARG A 45 -0.32 19.37 -46.18
N ILE A 46 -1.00 19.77 -45.12
CA ILE A 46 -2.44 20.08 -45.13
C ILE A 46 -2.60 21.60 -45.12
N GLU A 47 -3.32 22.12 -46.08
CA GLU A 47 -3.63 23.54 -46.16
C GLU A 47 -5.12 23.75 -45.84
N VAL A 48 -5.41 24.53 -44.82
CA VAL A 48 -6.76 24.94 -44.43
C VAL A 48 -6.96 26.38 -44.84
N ARG A 49 -7.82 26.60 -45.85
CA ARG A 49 -8.18 27.94 -46.32
C ARG A 49 -9.53 28.36 -45.75
N SER A 50 -9.58 29.54 -45.20
CA SER A 50 -10.80 30.16 -44.72
C SER A 50 -10.84 31.63 -45.13
N PRO A 51 -11.99 32.30 -45.11
CA PRO A 51 -12.07 33.72 -45.42
C PRO A 51 -11.08 34.52 -44.55
N GLY A 52 -10.09 35.14 -45.21
CA GLY A 52 -9.08 35.97 -44.57
C GLY A 52 -7.89 35.26 -43.90
N ALA A 53 -7.82 33.92 -43.92
CA ALA A 53 -6.71 33.19 -43.35
C ALA A 53 -6.43 31.86 -44.06
N THR A 54 -5.15 31.56 -44.23
CA THR A 54 -4.65 30.24 -44.67
C THR A 54 -3.68 29.72 -43.64
N THR A 55 -3.92 28.49 -43.15
CA THR A 55 -3.04 27.81 -42.20
C THR A 55 -2.51 26.52 -42.77
N TYR A 56 -1.33 26.12 -42.31
CA TYR A 56 -0.65 24.92 -42.76
C TYR A 56 -0.42 23.99 -41.60
N HIS A 57 -0.70 22.71 -41.81
CA HIS A 57 -0.66 21.65 -40.79
C HIS A 57 0.00 20.40 -41.40
N GLY A 58 0.23 19.39 -40.58
CA GLY A 58 0.88 18.15 -40.99
C GLY A 58 2.40 18.27 -41.03
N ARG A 59 3.09 17.14 -41.24
CA ARG A 59 4.56 17.02 -41.25
C ARG A 59 5.23 17.37 -39.92
N GLU A 60 4.49 17.38 -38.80
CA GLU A 60 5.14 17.54 -37.52
C GLU A 60 6.00 16.32 -37.22
N PRO A 61 7.20 16.50 -36.65
CA PRO A 61 8.00 15.38 -36.19
C PRO A 61 7.26 14.64 -35.07
N ALA A 62 7.28 13.31 -35.13
CA ALA A 62 6.68 12.52 -34.09
C ALA A 62 7.55 12.55 -32.80
N PRO A 63 6.97 12.41 -31.59
CA PRO A 63 7.74 12.52 -30.35
C PRO A 63 8.94 11.58 -30.26
N TRP A 64 8.87 10.40 -30.88
CA TRP A 64 9.98 9.43 -30.96
C TRP A 64 11.04 9.78 -32.02
N GLU A 65 10.84 10.82 -32.82
CA GLU A 65 11.80 11.36 -33.80
C GLU A 65 12.50 12.62 -33.28
N MET A 66 12.05 13.15 -32.15
CA MET A 66 12.57 14.33 -31.48
C MET A 66 13.76 14.00 -30.58
N SER A 67 14.51 15.02 -30.16
CA SER A 67 15.45 14.88 -29.05
C SER A 67 14.71 14.58 -27.74
N ARG A 68 15.41 14.00 -26.78
CA ARG A 68 14.80 13.71 -25.45
C ARG A 68 14.21 14.93 -24.74
N HIS A 69 14.84 16.09 -24.93
CA HIS A 69 14.34 17.34 -24.37
C HIS A 69 13.04 17.77 -25.05
N GLU A 70 13.01 17.80 -26.37
CA GLU A 70 11.81 18.14 -27.13
C GLU A 70 10.66 17.17 -26.90
N ALA A 71 10.95 15.87 -26.82
CA ALA A 71 9.95 14.85 -26.53
C ALA A 71 9.32 15.03 -25.12
N ARG A 72 10.12 15.44 -24.10
CA ARG A 72 9.60 15.79 -22.77
C ARG A 72 8.69 17.01 -22.81
N GLU A 73 9.08 18.02 -23.56
CA GLU A 73 8.29 19.24 -23.73
C GLU A 73 6.99 18.95 -24.48
N TRP A 74 7.06 18.09 -25.51
CA TRP A 74 5.88 17.59 -26.21
C TRP A 74 4.91 16.88 -25.24
N CYS A 75 5.41 15.99 -24.36
CA CYS A 75 4.59 15.34 -23.35
C CYS A 75 3.92 16.35 -22.40
N ARG A 76 4.66 17.38 -21.99
CA ARG A 76 4.11 18.43 -21.12
C ARG A 76 2.96 19.18 -21.81
N THR A 77 3.12 19.49 -23.07
CA THR A 77 2.14 20.27 -23.87
C THR A 77 0.92 19.43 -24.26
N HIS A 78 1.12 18.18 -24.72
CA HIS A 78 0.05 17.37 -25.31
C HIS A 78 -0.57 16.37 -24.36
N LEU A 79 0.19 15.90 -23.35
CA LEU A 79 -0.30 14.96 -22.34
C LEU A 79 -0.57 15.63 -20.98
N GLY A 80 -0.15 16.89 -20.81
CA GLY A 80 -0.31 17.63 -19.57
C GLY A 80 0.58 17.11 -18.43
N VAL A 81 1.65 16.37 -18.72
CA VAL A 81 2.49 15.71 -17.72
C VAL A 81 3.98 15.86 -18.06
N THR A 82 4.79 16.12 -17.05
CA THR A 82 6.26 15.99 -17.16
C THR A 82 6.62 14.54 -16.87
N PRO A 83 7.11 13.77 -17.86
CA PRO A 83 7.39 12.34 -17.66
C PRO A 83 8.54 12.12 -16.68
N PHE A 84 8.44 11.08 -15.86
CA PHE A 84 9.58 10.58 -15.07
C PHE A 84 10.72 10.15 -16.02
N ASP A 85 10.37 9.35 -17.03
CA ASP A 85 11.32 8.96 -18.09
C ASP A 85 10.58 8.67 -19.40
N LEU A 86 11.36 8.42 -20.47
CA LEU A 86 10.88 8.05 -21.79
C LEU A 86 11.62 6.80 -22.27
N VAL A 87 10.86 5.79 -22.72
CA VAL A 87 11.38 4.53 -23.25
C VAL A 87 11.06 4.44 -24.73
N ASP A 88 12.07 4.26 -25.57
CA ASP A 88 11.85 4.07 -27.01
C ASP A 88 11.20 2.71 -27.26
N LEU A 89 10.19 2.72 -28.12
CA LEU A 89 9.49 1.53 -28.57
C LEU A 89 9.74 1.30 -30.05
N ASP A 90 10.20 0.09 -30.38
CA ASP A 90 10.32 -0.39 -31.75
C ASP A 90 9.85 -1.86 -31.77
N VAL A 91 8.67 -2.10 -32.38
CA VAL A 91 8.10 -3.44 -32.50
C VAL A 91 7.89 -3.76 -33.98
N PRO A 92 8.89 -4.34 -34.66
CA PRO A 92 8.89 -4.53 -36.11
C PRO A 92 7.71 -5.36 -36.60
N ALA A 93 7.25 -6.37 -35.87
CA ALA A 93 6.11 -7.21 -36.24
C ALA A 93 4.82 -6.38 -36.44
N ALA A 94 4.57 -5.41 -35.58
CA ALA A 94 3.43 -4.49 -35.68
C ALA A 94 3.73 -3.26 -36.54
N GLY A 95 4.99 -3.10 -37.01
CA GLY A 95 5.48 -1.85 -37.60
C GLY A 95 5.30 -0.66 -36.67
N LEU A 96 5.40 -0.91 -35.33
CA LEU A 96 5.16 0.10 -34.31
C LEU A 96 6.46 0.81 -33.94
N ARG A 97 6.40 2.14 -33.95
CA ARG A 97 7.43 3.03 -33.39
C ARG A 97 6.77 4.04 -32.47
N GLY A 98 7.39 4.30 -31.33
CA GLY A 98 6.80 5.21 -30.36
C GLY A 98 7.63 5.40 -29.11
N LEU A 99 6.98 5.91 -28.07
CA LEU A 99 7.52 6.09 -26.73
C LEU A 99 6.58 5.45 -25.71
N ALA A 100 7.14 4.75 -24.74
CA ALA A 100 6.47 4.55 -23.46
C ALA A 100 6.88 5.71 -22.53
N VAL A 101 5.91 6.53 -22.21
CA VAL A 101 6.02 7.69 -21.32
C VAL A 101 5.83 7.17 -19.90
N ILE A 102 6.89 7.16 -19.11
CA ILE A 102 6.83 6.74 -17.71
C ILE A 102 6.26 7.90 -16.90
N MET A 103 5.12 7.65 -16.27
CA MET A 103 4.38 8.67 -15.53
C MET A 103 5.08 8.97 -14.19
N PRO A 104 5.09 10.22 -13.71
CA PRO A 104 5.65 10.55 -12.40
C PRO A 104 4.83 9.95 -11.26
N THR A 105 3.53 9.78 -11.47
CA THR A 105 2.58 9.11 -10.57
C THR A 105 1.50 8.42 -11.38
N ALA A 106 1.08 7.24 -10.96
CA ALA A 106 -0.01 6.50 -11.58
C ALA A 106 -0.64 5.54 -10.55
N SER A 107 -1.87 5.08 -10.83
CA SER A 107 -2.56 4.08 -10.02
C SER A 107 -2.98 2.91 -10.90
N PRO A 108 -2.82 1.65 -10.46
CA PRO A 108 -3.29 0.47 -11.18
C PRO A 108 -4.80 0.45 -11.43
N THR A 109 -5.57 1.17 -10.59
CA THR A 109 -7.03 1.28 -10.71
C THR A 109 -7.47 2.25 -11.81
N GLN A 110 -6.56 3.10 -12.30
CA GLN A 110 -6.84 4.01 -13.41
C GLN A 110 -6.51 3.32 -14.73
N GLN A 111 -7.45 3.36 -15.67
CA GLN A 111 -7.20 2.86 -17.00
C GLN A 111 -6.10 3.69 -17.69
N ALA A 112 -5.09 3.03 -18.23
CA ALA A 112 -4.07 3.68 -19.01
C ALA A 112 -4.66 4.17 -20.34
N HIS A 113 -4.49 5.46 -20.64
CA HIS A 113 -4.92 6.08 -21.88
C HIS A 113 -3.74 6.19 -22.84
N HIS A 114 -3.64 5.24 -23.78
CA HIS A 114 -2.58 5.25 -24.78
C HIS A 114 -3.01 6.06 -26.00
N THR A 115 -2.07 6.76 -26.62
CA THR A 115 -2.27 7.50 -27.87
C THR A 115 -1.71 6.68 -29.02
N VAL A 116 -2.58 6.26 -29.93
CA VAL A 116 -2.19 5.40 -31.05
C VAL A 116 -2.58 6.04 -32.35
N SER A 117 -1.61 6.12 -33.24
CA SER A 117 -1.79 6.44 -34.65
C SER A 117 -1.59 5.19 -35.49
N VAL A 118 -2.26 5.13 -36.64
CA VAL A 118 -2.03 4.10 -37.64
C VAL A 118 -1.70 4.80 -38.95
N LYS A 119 -0.54 4.47 -39.52
CA LYS A 119 0.00 5.16 -40.73
C LYS A 119 0.02 6.68 -40.54
N ARG A 120 0.43 7.13 -39.37
CA ARG A 120 0.54 8.54 -39.00
C ARG A 120 -0.78 9.30 -38.82
N MET A 121 -1.93 8.64 -38.89
CA MET A 121 -3.22 9.23 -38.58
C MET A 121 -3.65 8.81 -37.20
N LEU A 122 -4.05 9.74 -36.33
CA LEU A 122 -4.53 9.44 -35.00
C LEU A 122 -5.80 8.57 -35.07
N VAL A 123 -5.79 7.47 -34.30
CA VAL A 123 -6.92 6.56 -34.18
C VAL A 123 -7.60 6.74 -32.84
N SER A 124 -6.82 6.79 -31.76
CA SER A 124 -7.36 6.91 -30.41
C SER A 124 -6.35 7.59 -29.48
N ARG A 125 -6.86 8.40 -28.55
CA ARG A 125 -6.12 8.93 -27.40
C ARG A 125 -6.38 8.15 -26.11
N SER A 126 -7.25 7.17 -26.19
CA SER A 126 -7.64 6.33 -25.06
C SER A 126 -7.62 4.83 -25.40
N ALA A 127 -6.71 4.44 -26.31
CA ALA A 127 -6.52 3.03 -26.63
C ALA A 127 -6.16 2.26 -25.34
N GLN A 128 -6.72 1.07 -25.23
CA GLN A 128 -6.52 0.18 -24.09
C GLN A 128 -5.73 -1.05 -24.52
N LYS A 129 -5.25 -1.83 -23.55
CA LYS A 129 -4.61 -3.13 -23.78
C LYS A 129 -3.30 -3.09 -24.57
N LEU A 130 -2.63 -1.94 -24.66
CA LEU A 130 -1.31 -1.83 -25.31
C LEU A 130 -0.15 -2.14 -24.37
N THR A 131 -0.36 -2.07 -23.06
CA THR A 131 0.61 -2.45 -22.05
C THR A 131 0.09 -3.63 -21.23
N PRO A 132 0.95 -4.48 -20.67
CA PRO A 132 0.57 -5.40 -19.61
C PRO A 132 0.01 -4.64 -18.40
N GLU A 133 -0.86 -5.27 -17.62
CA GLU A 133 -1.50 -4.64 -16.45
C GLU A 133 -0.49 -4.16 -15.40
N TRP A 134 0.60 -4.89 -15.22
CA TRP A 134 1.67 -4.50 -14.30
C TRP A 134 2.38 -3.20 -14.71
N ALA A 135 2.37 -2.83 -16.00
CA ALA A 135 2.98 -1.60 -16.52
C ALA A 135 2.02 -0.39 -16.48
N TYR A 136 1.16 -0.31 -15.47
CA TYR A 136 0.15 0.75 -15.27
C TYR A 136 0.74 2.16 -15.27
N PHE A 137 2.00 2.30 -14.91
CA PHE A 137 2.75 3.56 -14.86
C PHE A 137 3.28 4.01 -16.23
N ALA A 138 3.11 3.21 -17.29
CA ALA A 138 3.55 3.51 -18.63
C ALA A 138 2.38 3.93 -19.54
N ARG A 139 2.46 5.10 -20.16
CA ARG A 139 1.54 5.57 -21.18
C ARG A 139 2.20 5.51 -22.53
N VAL A 140 1.62 4.78 -23.49
CA VAL A 140 2.18 4.64 -24.83
C VAL A 140 1.70 5.76 -25.74
N VAL A 141 2.63 6.32 -26.51
CA VAL A 141 2.38 7.22 -27.66
C VAL A 141 3.11 6.62 -28.85
N ALA A 142 2.37 6.08 -29.82
CA ALA A 142 2.98 5.32 -30.90
C ALA A 142 2.20 5.41 -32.21
N ASP A 143 2.93 5.17 -33.33
CA ASP A 143 2.37 4.89 -34.66
C ASP A 143 2.60 3.42 -35.01
N ALA A 144 1.55 2.74 -35.47
CA ALA A 144 1.64 1.37 -35.94
C ALA A 144 1.17 1.26 -37.39
N ARG A 145 1.78 0.33 -38.15
CA ARG A 145 1.43 0.16 -39.59
C ARG A 145 0.55 -1.07 -39.81
N HIS A 146 0.72 -2.10 -38.98
CA HIS A 146 0.15 -3.41 -39.23
C HIS A 146 -0.97 -3.76 -38.23
N LEU A 147 -1.15 -2.99 -37.16
CA LEU A 147 -2.27 -3.21 -36.23
C LEU A 147 -3.61 -2.96 -36.94
N ARG A 148 -4.56 -3.84 -36.67
CA ARG A 148 -5.86 -3.80 -37.32
C ARG A 148 -6.82 -2.93 -36.51
N LEU A 149 -7.63 -2.17 -37.25
CA LEU A 149 -8.69 -1.35 -36.67
C LEU A 149 -10.03 -2.09 -36.72
N THR A 150 -10.87 -1.81 -35.76
CA THR A 150 -12.28 -2.21 -35.78
C THR A 150 -13.01 -1.55 -36.95
N ALA A 151 -14.21 -2.01 -37.26
CA ALA A 151 -15.02 -1.44 -38.35
C ALA A 151 -15.31 0.07 -38.17
N SER A 152 -15.44 0.53 -36.92
CA SER A 152 -15.59 1.96 -36.59
C SER A 152 -14.31 2.77 -36.79
N ARG A 153 -13.15 2.12 -36.86
CA ARG A 153 -11.81 2.72 -36.93
C ARG A 153 -11.42 3.55 -35.69
N GLU A 154 -12.10 3.34 -34.57
CA GLU A 154 -11.85 4.08 -33.32
C GLU A 154 -11.04 3.27 -32.30
N THR A 155 -10.94 1.95 -32.51
CA THR A 155 -10.24 1.03 -31.59
C THR A 155 -9.42 -0.01 -32.36
N LEU A 156 -8.45 -0.62 -31.66
CA LEU A 156 -7.67 -1.73 -32.17
C LEU A 156 -8.44 -3.06 -32.02
N VAL A 157 -8.27 -3.96 -32.97
CA VAL A 157 -8.78 -5.33 -32.89
C VAL A 157 -7.91 -6.08 -31.86
N ASP A 158 -8.54 -6.73 -30.89
CA ASP A 158 -7.86 -7.59 -29.91
C ASP A 158 -7.52 -8.95 -30.57
N ASP A 159 -6.40 -9.01 -31.27
CA ASP A 159 -5.90 -10.17 -31.97
C ASP A 159 -4.51 -10.57 -31.48
N GLU A 160 -3.98 -11.67 -32.03
CA GLU A 160 -2.67 -12.20 -31.67
C GLU A 160 -1.54 -11.19 -31.86
N LEU A 161 -1.62 -10.35 -32.92
CA LEU A 161 -0.62 -9.32 -33.19
C LEU A 161 -0.63 -8.22 -32.11
N LEU A 162 -1.82 -7.80 -31.64
CA LEU A 162 -1.92 -6.86 -30.53
C LEU A 162 -1.38 -7.49 -29.23
N GLY A 163 -1.67 -8.77 -28.98
CA GLY A 163 -1.13 -9.51 -27.85
C GLY A 163 0.41 -9.53 -27.86
N ALA A 164 1.01 -9.92 -29.00
CA ALA A 164 2.46 -9.92 -29.16
C ALA A 164 3.08 -8.52 -29.03
N THR A 165 2.37 -7.50 -29.51
CA THR A 165 2.81 -6.08 -29.38
C THR A 165 2.82 -5.66 -27.92
N ARG A 166 1.80 -6.02 -27.14
CA ARG A 166 1.71 -5.78 -25.69
C ARG A 166 2.89 -6.39 -24.94
N GLU A 167 3.22 -7.63 -25.24
CA GLU A 167 4.37 -8.32 -24.64
C GLU A 167 5.71 -7.66 -25.01
N ALA A 168 5.88 -7.25 -26.25
CA ALA A 168 7.09 -6.55 -26.71
C ALA A 168 7.26 -5.18 -26.00
N ILE A 169 6.18 -4.43 -25.84
CA ILE A 169 6.18 -3.18 -25.07
C ILE A 169 6.49 -3.47 -23.59
N GLY A 170 5.89 -4.50 -23.02
CA GLY A 170 6.20 -4.98 -21.67
C GLY A 170 7.69 -5.27 -21.51
N THR A 171 8.29 -6.00 -22.44
CA THR A 171 9.73 -6.29 -22.44
C THR A 171 10.57 -5.01 -22.44
N ALA A 172 10.25 -4.04 -23.30
CA ALA A 172 10.97 -2.77 -23.34
C ALA A 172 10.90 -1.98 -22.02
N VAL A 173 9.75 -2.02 -21.35
CA VAL A 173 9.57 -1.39 -20.02
C VAL A 173 10.34 -2.16 -18.94
N ARG A 174 10.38 -3.50 -19.00
CA ARG A 174 11.20 -4.33 -18.08
C ARG A 174 12.69 -4.02 -18.24
N ASP A 175 13.17 -3.98 -19.47
CA ASP A 175 14.57 -3.64 -19.76
C ASP A 175 14.93 -2.22 -19.27
N TRP A 176 13.98 -1.30 -19.31
CA TRP A 176 14.16 0.02 -18.72
C TRP A 176 14.27 -0.04 -17.19
N LEU A 177 13.40 -0.79 -16.51
CA LEU A 177 13.47 -0.98 -15.06
C LEU A 177 14.80 -1.58 -14.63
N GLU A 178 15.26 -2.62 -15.33
CA GLU A 178 16.55 -3.26 -15.05
C GLU A 178 17.72 -2.29 -15.29
N ARG A 179 17.70 -1.53 -16.38
CA ARG A 179 18.72 -0.50 -16.58
C ARG A 179 18.69 0.56 -15.48
N LEU A 180 17.51 1.03 -15.09
CA LEU A 180 17.36 2.04 -14.05
C LEU A 180 17.93 1.54 -12.71
N ARG A 181 17.62 0.28 -12.35
CA ARG A 181 18.14 -0.40 -11.14
C ARG A 181 19.66 -0.39 -11.10
N HIS A 182 20.32 -0.70 -12.23
CA HIS A 182 21.77 -0.83 -12.28
C HIS A 182 22.51 0.48 -12.51
N THR A 183 21.96 1.41 -13.29
CA THR A 183 22.68 2.61 -13.70
C THR A 183 22.33 3.86 -12.89
N ALA A 184 21.18 3.90 -12.24
CA ALA A 184 20.70 5.08 -11.51
C ALA A 184 19.89 4.72 -10.26
N PRO A 185 20.51 4.11 -9.21
CA PRO A 185 19.81 3.62 -8.03
C PRO A 185 19.00 4.70 -7.30
N THR A 186 19.49 5.93 -7.20
CA THR A 186 18.74 7.03 -6.57
C THR A 186 17.43 7.35 -7.34
N ARG A 187 17.47 7.31 -8.68
CA ARG A 187 16.27 7.48 -9.49
C ARG A 187 15.32 6.28 -9.36
N MET A 188 15.87 5.08 -9.17
CA MET A 188 15.06 3.89 -8.88
C MET A 188 14.31 4.04 -7.56
N GLU A 189 14.97 4.53 -6.51
CA GLU A 189 14.33 4.83 -5.22
C GLU A 189 13.24 5.89 -5.35
N GLU A 190 13.47 6.94 -6.15
CA GLU A 190 12.47 7.96 -6.46
C GLU A 190 11.25 7.36 -7.16
N PHE A 191 11.47 6.51 -8.17
CA PHE A 191 10.41 5.82 -8.89
C PHE A 191 9.60 4.92 -7.96
N VAL A 192 10.26 4.08 -7.18
CA VAL A 192 9.61 3.17 -6.22
C VAL A 192 8.79 3.96 -5.19
N ARG A 193 9.35 5.03 -4.63
CA ARG A 193 8.65 5.88 -3.66
C ARG A 193 7.37 6.49 -4.25
N SER A 194 7.43 6.94 -5.50
CA SER A 194 6.28 7.56 -6.18
C SER A 194 5.19 6.56 -6.56
N HIS A 195 5.54 5.28 -6.70
CA HIS A 195 4.64 4.22 -7.15
C HIS A 195 4.42 3.11 -6.12
N ALA A 196 4.93 3.23 -4.88
CA ALA A 196 5.02 2.17 -3.89
C ALA A 196 3.72 1.34 -3.74
N VAL A 197 2.59 2.01 -3.48
CA VAL A 197 1.29 1.33 -3.29
C VAL A 197 0.87 0.56 -4.55
N GLY A 198 1.04 1.17 -5.72
CA GLY A 198 0.69 0.52 -6.99
C GLY A 198 1.60 -0.65 -7.33
N LEU A 199 2.91 -0.52 -7.05
CA LEU A 199 3.88 -1.61 -7.23
C LEU A 199 3.56 -2.78 -6.31
N CYS A 200 3.23 -2.52 -5.04
CA CYS A 200 2.81 -3.56 -4.10
C CYS A 200 1.55 -4.29 -4.58
N ALA A 201 0.53 -3.54 -5.03
CA ALA A 201 -0.71 -4.13 -5.55
C ALA A 201 -0.47 -5.09 -6.73
N VAL A 202 0.45 -4.73 -7.64
CA VAL A 202 0.77 -5.57 -8.81
C VAL A 202 1.69 -6.74 -8.43
N ALA A 203 2.63 -6.52 -7.51
CA ALA A 203 3.61 -7.50 -7.06
C ALA A 203 2.96 -8.75 -6.43
N VAL A 204 1.78 -8.62 -5.86
CA VAL A 204 1.01 -9.78 -5.34
C VAL A 204 0.71 -10.82 -6.42
N HIS A 205 0.63 -10.40 -7.69
CA HIS A 205 0.22 -11.24 -8.82
C HIS A 205 1.31 -11.42 -9.89
N ASP A 206 2.42 -10.69 -9.83
CA ASP A 206 3.51 -10.74 -10.81
C ASP A 206 4.85 -10.99 -10.09
N PRO A 207 5.50 -12.17 -10.33
CA PRO A 207 6.75 -12.53 -9.63
C PRO A 207 7.91 -11.59 -9.91
N MET A 208 7.97 -10.98 -11.11
CA MET A 208 9.03 -10.03 -11.44
C MET A 208 8.83 -8.70 -10.69
N MET A 209 7.58 -8.23 -10.58
CA MET A 209 7.27 -7.07 -9.75
C MET A 209 7.49 -7.37 -8.27
N LEU A 210 7.23 -8.61 -7.84
CA LEU A 210 7.51 -9.06 -6.48
C LEU A 210 9.01 -9.00 -6.16
N ASP A 211 9.88 -9.42 -7.08
CA ASP A 211 11.34 -9.28 -6.93
C ASP A 211 11.75 -7.81 -6.82
N LEU A 212 11.20 -6.94 -7.67
CA LEU A 212 11.45 -5.49 -7.61
C LEU A 212 11.04 -4.91 -6.25
N VAL A 213 9.83 -5.20 -5.80
CA VAL A 213 9.28 -4.73 -4.53
C VAL A 213 10.10 -5.28 -3.36
N ALA A 214 10.46 -6.57 -3.38
CA ALA A 214 11.25 -7.22 -2.35
C ALA A 214 12.62 -6.57 -2.13
N HIS A 215 13.20 -5.99 -3.17
CA HIS A 215 14.49 -5.31 -3.07
C HIS A 215 14.39 -3.83 -2.67
N HIS A 216 13.34 -3.14 -3.09
CA HIS A 216 13.32 -1.67 -3.08
C HIS A 216 12.24 -1.04 -2.20
N VAL A 217 11.16 -1.76 -1.87
CA VAL A 217 10.11 -1.24 -1.00
C VAL A 217 10.43 -1.60 0.45
N PRO A 218 10.65 -0.60 1.33
CA PRO A 218 10.87 -0.88 2.74
C PRO A 218 9.54 -1.13 3.45
N LEU A 219 9.53 -2.11 4.35
CA LEU A 219 8.49 -2.35 5.35
C LEU A 219 8.95 -1.79 6.70
N GLU A 220 8.01 -1.28 7.49
CA GLU A 220 8.31 -0.81 8.84
C GLU A 220 8.62 -1.99 9.77
N THR A 221 9.70 -1.85 10.55
CA THR A 221 10.11 -2.90 11.50
C THR A 221 10.59 -2.31 12.82
N THR A 222 10.72 -3.14 13.84
CA THR A 222 11.29 -2.75 15.14
C THR A 222 12.75 -2.30 15.07
N GLU A 223 13.44 -2.53 13.95
CA GLU A 223 14.81 -2.04 13.69
C GLU A 223 14.87 -0.93 12.62
N GLY A 224 13.74 -0.28 12.36
CA GLY A 224 13.58 0.70 11.29
C GLY A 224 13.18 0.06 9.95
N PRO A 225 12.94 0.89 8.92
CA PRO A 225 12.47 0.41 7.62
C PRO A 225 13.47 -0.56 6.96
N ARG A 226 12.98 -1.72 6.48
CA ARG A 226 13.78 -2.76 5.83
C ARG A 226 13.08 -3.37 4.63
N SER A 227 13.84 -3.64 3.56
CA SER A 227 13.31 -4.39 2.41
C SER A 227 13.12 -5.88 2.74
N LEU A 228 12.27 -6.59 2.00
CA LEU A 228 12.06 -8.02 2.18
C LEU A 228 13.36 -8.83 2.00
N THR A 229 14.23 -8.40 1.09
CA THR A 229 15.55 -9.04 0.90
C THR A 229 16.44 -8.84 2.13
N ALA A 230 16.48 -7.65 2.72
CA ALA A 230 17.22 -7.40 3.95
C ALA A 230 16.68 -8.21 5.14
N LEU A 231 15.35 -8.38 5.22
CA LEU A 231 14.72 -9.23 6.23
C LEU A 231 15.05 -10.71 6.01
N ALA A 232 15.07 -11.18 4.76
CA ALA A 232 15.47 -12.54 4.43
C ALA A 232 16.94 -12.81 4.82
N ASP A 233 17.83 -11.85 4.67
CA ASP A 233 19.21 -11.98 5.11
C ASP A 233 19.32 -12.10 6.64
N LEU A 234 18.49 -11.38 7.39
CA LEU A 234 18.43 -11.55 8.85
C LEU A 234 17.99 -12.97 9.23
N VAL A 235 16.99 -13.54 8.54
CA VAL A 235 16.56 -14.93 8.75
C VAL A 235 17.69 -15.91 8.45
N ARG A 236 18.44 -15.72 7.35
CA ARG A 236 19.61 -16.54 7.00
C ARG A 236 20.72 -16.47 8.05
N LEU A 237 20.84 -15.34 8.73
CA LEU A 237 21.76 -15.16 9.86
C LEU A 237 21.25 -15.73 11.20
N GLY A 238 20.10 -16.44 11.17
CA GLY A 238 19.51 -17.06 12.36
C GLY A 238 18.70 -16.11 13.24
N ARG A 239 18.39 -14.88 12.76
CA ARG A 239 17.51 -13.96 13.47
C ARG A 239 16.05 -14.39 13.30
N GLN A 240 15.26 -14.24 14.35
CA GLN A 240 13.82 -14.43 14.26
C GLN A 240 13.16 -13.18 13.68
N VAL A 241 12.48 -13.35 12.56
CA VAL A 241 11.67 -12.31 11.93
C VAL A 241 10.21 -12.78 11.91
N ARG A 242 9.32 -11.96 12.45
CA ARG A 242 7.87 -12.22 12.50
C ARG A 242 7.14 -11.01 11.97
N TYR A 243 5.87 -11.17 11.57
CA TYR A 243 5.05 -10.03 11.15
C TYR A 243 3.71 -9.98 11.89
N THR A 244 3.11 -8.80 11.94
CA THR A 244 1.76 -8.58 12.47
C THR A 244 0.83 -8.17 11.33
N ARG A 245 -0.45 -8.52 11.45
CA ARG A 245 -1.49 -8.18 10.46
C ARG A 245 -2.05 -6.77 10.60
N THR A 246 -1.85 -6.18 11.76
CA THR A 246 -2.41 -4.85 12.04
C THR A 246 -1.37 -3.97 12.71
N VAL A 247 -1.43 -2.68 12.40
CA VAL A 247 -0.61 -1.64 13.03
C VAL A 247 -0.75 -1.65 14.56
N ASP A 248 -1.95 -1.96 15.05
CA ASP A 248 -2.23 -1.99 16.49
C ASP A 248 -1.54 -3.17 17.18
N GLN A 249 -1.52 -4.36 16.55
CA GLN A 249 -0.73 -5.49 17.03
C GLN A 249 0.77 -5.16 17.03
N TYR A 250 1.26 -4.54 15.94
CA TYR A 250 2.65 -4.13 15.86
C TYR A 250 3.02 -3.20 17.02
N ARG A 251 2.27 -2.14 17.25
CA ARG A 251 2.52 -1.18 18.35
C ARG A 251 2.45 -1.83 19.72
N ALA A 252 1.51 -2.75 19.93
CA ALA A 252 1.39 -3.45 21.20
C ALA A 252 2.58 -4.36 21.51
N LEU A 253 3.19 -4.97 20.49
CA LEU A 253 4.20 -6.01 20.64
C LEU A 253 5.63 -5.55 20.35
N ALA A 254 5.82 -4.40 19.68
CA ALA A 254 7.12 -3.95 19.17
C ALA A 254 8.21 -3.88 20.23
N ASP A 255 7.92 -3.23 21.37
CA ASP A 255 8.90 -3.06 22.45
C ASP A 255 9.31 -4.40 23.08
N VAL A 256 8.33 -5.30 23.27
CA VAL A 256 8.60 -6.61 23.87
C VAL A 256 9.34 -7.51 22.88
N ALA A 257 8.91 -7.55 21.62
CA ALA A 257 9.58 -8.32 20.57
C ALA A 257 11.02 -7.88 20.38
N SER A 258 11.25 -6.57 20.29
CA SER A 258 12.59 -5.98 20.18
C SER A 258 13.49 -6.36 21.36
N ALA A 259 12.97 -6.29 22.59
CA ALA A 259 13.70 -6.64 23.79
C ALA A 259 14.04 -8.15 23.87
N GLN A 260 13.28 -9.00 23.19
CA GLN A 260 13.54 -10.44 23.03
C GLN A 260 14.42 -10.76 21.81
N GLY A 261 14.88 -9.75 21.08
CA GLY A 261 15.71 -9.94 19.88
C GLY A 261 14.94 -10.41 18.64
N ILE A 262 13.61 -10.32 18.66
CA ILE A 262 12.72 -10.64 17.53
C ILE A 262 12.55 -9.38 16.70
N VAL A 263 12.81 -9.48 15.39
CA VAL A 263 12.49 -8.42 14.43
C VAL A 263 11.03 -8.56 14.05
N LEU A 264 10.22 -7.58 14.46
CA LEU A 264 8.81 -7.56 14.15
C LEU A 264 8.58 -6.63 12.95
N VAL A 265 7.81 -7.10 11.97
CA VAL A 265 7.42 -6.36 10.77
C VAL A 265 5.98 -5.91 10.92
N ASP A 266 5.71 -4.63 10.68
CA ASP A 266 4.34 -4.14 10.53
C ASP A 266 3.85 -4.47 9.11
N ALA A 267 2.90 -5.40 9.01
CA ALA A 267 2.22 -5.72 7.76
C ALA A 267 0.74 -5.28 7.81
N GLY A 268 0.46 -4.26 8.60
CA GLY A 268 -0.89 -3.70 8.76
C GLY A 268 -1.29 -2.69 7.69
N HIS A 269 -0.41 -2.34 6.76
CA HIS A 269 -0.72 -1.44 5.66
C HIS A 269 -1.16 -2.19 4.40
N SER A 270 -1.67 -1.44 3.41
CA SER A 270 -2.21 -2.02 2.18
C SER A 270 -1.18 -2.88 1.44
N TYR A 271 -1.56 -4.12 1.13
CA TYR A 271 -0.79 -5.13 0.37
C TYR A 271 0.43 -5.73 1.08
N GLU A 272 0.78 -5.33 2.30
CA GLU A 272 2.00 -5.83 2.95
C GLU A 272 1.85 -7.29 3.39
N GLU A 273 0.72 -7.67 3.97
CA GLU A 273 0.44 -9.07 4.29
C GLU A 273 0.40 -9.92 3.02
N GLU A 274 -0.30 -9.45 1.98
CA GLU A 274 -0.39 -10.14 0.70
C GLU A 274 0.98 -10.33 0.04
N LEU A 275 1.89 -9.35 0.16
CA LEU A 275 3.28 -9.48 -0.31
C LEU A 275 4.04 -10.58 0.44
N LEU A 276 3.90 -10.65 1.77
CA LEU A 276 4.52 -11.71 2.57
C LEU A 276 3.96 -13.09 2.20
N GLN A 277 2.68 -13.18 1.87
CA GLN A 277 2.07 -14.42 1.36
C GLN A 277 2.53 -14.73 -0.07
N ALA A 278 2.65 -13.73 -0.95
CA ALA A 278 3.15 -13.90 -2.31
C ALA A 278 4.59 -14.45 -2.32
N VAL A 279 5.46 -13.97 -1.42
CA VAL A 279 6.82 -14.53 -1.25
C VAL A 279 6.79 -16.02 -0.90
N ARG A 280 5.82 -16.48 -0.12
CA ARG A 280 5.65 -17.90 0.22
C ARG A 280 5.30 -18.75 -1.00
N THR A 281 4.53 -18.18 -1.94
CA THR A 281 4.14 -18.87 -3.19
C THR A 281 5.21 -18.78 -4.29
N HIS A 282 6.15 -17.81 -4.15
CA HIS A 282 7.26 -17.58 -5.09
C HIS A 282 8.62 -17.69 -4.39
N PRO A 283 9.03 -18.93 -4.01
CA PRO A 283 10.25 -19.14 -3.22
C PRO A 283 11.53 -18.69 -3.94
N GLU A 284 11.51 -18.57 -5.27
CA GLU A 284 12.63 -18.10 -6.07
C GLU A 284 13.04 -16.65 -5.75
N VAL A 285 12.10 -15.81 -5.33
CA VAL A 285 12.33 -14.38 -5.07
C VAL A 285 13.25 -14.16 -3.86
N LEU A 286 13.05 -14.91 -2.77
CA LEU A 286 13.83 -14.79 -1.53
C LEU A 286 14.61 -16.07 -1.19
N GLY A 287 14.84 -16.97 -2.17
CA GLY A 287 15.59 -18.19 -1.96
C GLY A 287 14.96 -19.14 -0.92
N GLY A 288 13.63 -19.20 -0.88
CA GLY A 288 12.87 -20.09 0.01
C GLY A 288 12.67 -19.54 1.44
N VAL A 289 13.11 -18.32 1.74
CA VAL A 289 12.83 -17.69 3.03
C VAL A 289 11.35 -17.31 3.09
N VAL A 290 10.72 -17.66 4.20
CA VAL A 290 9.34 -17.28 4.52
C VAL A 290 9.31 -16.54 5.85
N PHE A 291 8.31 -15.70 6.02
CA PHE A 291 8.06 -15.00 7.26
C PHE A 291 6.80 -15.55 7.90
N ASP A 292 6.83 -15.73 9.22
CA ASP A 292 5.70 -16.25 9.97
C ASP A 292 4.99 -15.14 10.72
N LEU A 293 3.69 -15.29 10.84
CA LEU A 293 2.86 -14.42 11.68
C LEU A 293 3.29 -14.55 13.13
N VAL A 294 3.28 -13.46 13.88
CA VAL A 294 3.45 -13.53 15.32
C VAL A 294 2.23 -14.18 15.94
N ASP A 295 2.43 -15.28 16.63
CA ASP A 295 1.39 -15.88 17.46
C ASP A 295 1.52 -15.32 18.91
N PRO A 296 0.47 -14.70 19.46
CA PRO A 296 0.46 -14.25 20.84
C PRO A 296 0.72 -15.38 21.85
N GLY A 297 0.34 -16.62 21.52
CA GLY A 297 0.64 -17.80 22.34
C GLY A 297 2.13 -18.12 22.35
N GLU A 298 2.76 -18.18 21.17
CA GLU A 298 4.21 -18.38 21.03
C GLU A 298 5.01 -17.26 21.69
N LEU A 299 4.53 -16.01 21.60
CA LEU A 299 5.20 -14.90 22.28
C LEU A 299 5.21 -15.10 23.80
N LEU A 300 4.11 -15.62 24.39
CA LEU A 300 4.06 -15.94 25.81
C LEU A 300 5.08 -17.02 26.21
N ASP A 301 5.33 -18.00 25.35
CA ASP A 301 6.29 -19.06 25.57
C ASP A 301 7.76 -18.58 25.49
N VAL A 302 8.02 -17.53 24.73
CA VAL A 302 9.34 -16.87 24.66
C VAL A 302 9.64 -16.05 25.92
N LEU A 303 8.59 -15.56 26.62
CA LEU A 303 8.77 -14.80 27.84
C LEU A 303 9.24 -15.72 28.99
N GLU A 304 10.22 -15.27 29.78
CA GLU A 304 10.78 -16.05 30.87
C GLU A 304 9.71 -16.39 31.92
N PRO A 305 9.49 -17.69 32.23
CA PRO A 305 8.54 -18.08 33.26
C PRO A 305 9.05 -17.65 34.64
N CYS A 306 8.12 -17.35 35.55
CA CYS A 306 8.46 -17.11 36.94
C CYS A 306 8.84 -18.42 37.64
N THR A 307 9.67 -18.33 38.65
CA THR A 307 10.00 -19.47 39.50
C THR A 307 8.76 -19.89 40.32
N PRO A 308 8.65 -21.17 40.72
CA PRO A 308 7.54 -21.63 41.58
C PRO A 308 7.39 -20.83 42.90
N ALA A 309 8.48 -20.33 43.45
CA ALA A 309 8.47 -19.48 44.62
C ALA A 309 7.85 -18.11 44.36
N GLU A 310 8.11 -17.53 43.19
CA GLU A 310 7.52 -16.25 42.76
C GLU A 310 6.05 -16.39 42.43
N GLU A 311 5.66 -17.50 41.79
CA GLU A 311 4.24 -17.80 41.52
C GLU A 311 3.46 -17.99 42.83
N ALA A 312 4.04 -18.69 43.81
CA ALA A 312 3.43 -18.83 45.12
C ALA A 312 3.30 -17.49 45.85
N GLN A 313 4.30 -16.60 45.74
CA GLN A 313 4.19 -15.26 46.34
C GLN A 313 3.13 -14.40 45.67
N ALA A 314 2.87 -14.60 44.35
CA ALA A 314 1.90 -13.85 43.60
C ALA A 314 0.49 -14.47 43.60
N ALA A 315 0.27 -15.59 44.31
CA ALA A 315 -1.00 -16.33 44.27
C ALA A 315 -2.21 -15.44 44.64
N ASP A 316 -2.09 -14.64 45.70
CA ASP A 316 -3.15 -13.73 46.14
C ASP A 316 -3.43 -12.64 45.11
N LEU A 317 -2.37 -12.04 44.50
CA LEU A 317 -2.49 -11.07 43.42
C LEU A 317 -3.22 -11.66 42.22
N LEU A 318 -2.85 -12.87 41.81
CA LEU A 318 -3.47 -13.55 40.65
C LEU A 318 -4.93 -13.91 40.94
N LEU A 319 -5.27 -14.28 42.19
CA LEU A 319 -6.65 -14.52 42.57
C LEU A 319 -7.51 -13.26 42.54
N VAL A 320 -6.98 -12.11 43.00
CA VAL A 320 -7.64 -10.81 42.90
C VAL A 320 -7.78 -10.41 41.43
N ALA A 321 -6.76 -10.63 40.64
CA ALA A 321 -6.78 -10.32 39.22
C ALA A 321 -7.82 -11.11 38.43
N ALA A 322 -7.95 -12.42 38.72
CA ALA A 322 -8.97 -13.26 38.11
C ALA A 322 -10.39 -12.78 38.44
N ARG A 323 -10.62 -12.32 39.68
CA ARG A 323 -11.91 -11.72 40.09
C ARG A 323 -12.13 -10.34 39.43
N ALA A 324 -11.11 -9.48 39.40
CA ALA A 324 -11.19 -8.12 38.89
C ALA A 324 -11.48 -8.07 37.38
N LEU A 325 -10.94 -9.02 36.59
CA LEU A 325 -11.04 -9.10 35.13
C LEU A 325 -11.93 -10.25 34.63
N GLY A 326 -12.53 -11.03 35.53
CA GLY A 326 -13.34 -12.19 35.15
C GLY A 326 -14.51 -11.87 34.24
N SER A 327 -15.12 -10.68 34.37
CA SER A 327 -16.21 -10.22 33.51
C SER A 327 -15.75 -9.96 32.05
N GLN A 328 -14.45 -9.82 31.80
CA GLN A 328 -13.86 -9.60 30.48
C GLN A 328 -13.38 -10.91 29.84
N GLY A 329 -13.51 -12.04 30.54
CA GLY A 329 -12.97 -13.31 30.06
C GLY A 329 -11.42 -13.30 29.91
N CYS A 330 -10.75 -12.31 30.50
CA CYS A 330 -9.31 -12.15 30.38
C CYS A 330 -8.57 -12.96 31.45
N GLN A 331 -7.69 -13.85 31.03
CA GLN A 331 -6.79 -14.60 31.89
C GLN A 331 -5.58 -13.76 32.30
N VAL A 332 -5.19 -13.77 33.57
CA VAL A 332 -4.01 -13.06 34.06
C VAL A 332 -2.88 -14.05 34.32
N VAL A 333 -1.71 -13.78 33.77
CA VAL A 333 -0.50 -14.60 33.94
C VAL A 333 0.69 -13.73 34.34
N LEU A 334 1.65 -14.30 35.05
CA LEU A 334 2.87 -13.61 35.46
C LEU A 334 4.06 -14.13 34.62
N ARG A 335 4.86 -13.23 34.08
CA ARG A 335 6.09 -13.56 33.33
C ARG A 335 7.16 -12.52 33.65
N ARG A 336 8.43 -12.86 33.35
CA ARG A 336 9.54 -11.92 33.33
C ARG A 336 9.84 -11.52 31.89
N PHE A 337 9.89 -10.24 31.61
CA PHE A 337 10.28 -9.76 30.27
C PHE A 337 10.86 -8.35 30.32
N ALA A 338 11.61 -8.02 29.30
CA ALA A 338 12.07 -6.67 29.00
C ALA A 338 11.13 -6.00 27.98
N PRO A 339 10.96 -4.68 28.04
CA PRO A 339 11.59 -3.76 28.99
C PRO A 339 10.91 -3.80 30.36
N ALA A 340 11.72 -3.71 31.45
CA ALA A 340 11.20 -3.71 32.81
C ALA A 340 10.25 -2.52 33.12
N ALA A 341 10.34 -1.45 32.33
CA ALA A 341 9.44 -0.29 32.44
C ALA A 341 7.99 -0.65 32.06
N LEU A 342 7.75 -1.66 31.23
CA LEU A 342 6.42 -2.09 30.84
C LEU A 342 5.82 -2.99 31.92
N PRO A 343 4.75 -2.55 32.62
CA PRO A 343 4.18 -3.31 33.74
C PRO A 343 3.28 -4.48 33.31
N ALA A 344 2.64 -4.35 32.16
CA ALA A 344 1.72 -5.38 31.65
C ALA A 344 1.65 -5.34 30.13
N LEU A 345 1.36 -6.50 29.54
CA LEU A 345 1.16 -6.70 28.10
C LEU A 345 -0.19 -7.40 27.90
N TYR A 346 -1.02 -6.88 27.00
CA TYR A 346 -2.26 -7.54 26.61
C TYR A 346 -2.03 -8.36 25.34
N LEU A 347 -2.33 -9.63 25.40
CA LEU A 347 -2.30 -10.56 24.27
C LEU A 347 -3.76 -10.89 23.91
N PRO A 348 -4.27 -10.41 22.78
CA PRO A 348 -5.62 -10.72 22.34
C PRO A 348 -5.76 -12.20 21.99
N ASP A 349 -7.00 -12.69 21.99
CA ASP A 349 -7.32 -13.98 21.39
C ASP A 349 -7.03 -13.90 19.88
N PRO A 350 -6.18 -14.77 19.32
CA PRO A 350 -5.84 -14.76 17.91
C PRO A 350 -7.07 -14.95 17.01
N ASP A 351 -8.06 -15.74 17.44
CA ASP A 351 -9.27 -16.01 16.68
C ASP A 351 -10.22 -14.80 16.67
N LEU A 352 -10.28 -14.00 17.75
CA LEU A 352 -11.07 -12.77 17.78
C LEU A 352 -10.48 -11.67 16.89
N ALA A 353 -9.16 -11.57 16.79
CA ALA A 353 -8.50 -10.64 15.89
C ALA A 353 -8.82 -10.97 14.42
N GLY A 354 -8.76 -12.24 14.03
CA GLY A 354 -9.17 -12.72 12.71
C GLY A 354 -10.65 -12.44 12.40
N GLN A 355 -11.54 -12.64 13.37
CA GLN A 355 -12.96 -12.36 13.22
C GLN A 355 -13.28 -10.87 13.12
N GLN A 356 -12.54 -9.99 13.78
CA GLN A 356 -12.72 -8.54 13.65
C GLN A 356 -12.29 -8.04 12.27
N VAL A 357 -11.18 -8.55 11.72
CA VAL A 357 -10.75 -8.26 10.34
C VAL A 357 -11.77 -8.80 9.33
N ALA A 358 -12.28 -10.02 9.54
CA ALA A 358 -13.32 -10.60 8.70
C ALA A 358 -14.65 -9.82 8.79
N ARG A 359 -15.01 -9.29 9.95
CA ARG A 359 -16.22 -8.45 10.13
C ARG A 359 -16.09 -7.08 9.47
N SER A 360 -14.94 -6.42 9.62
CA SER A 360 -14.70 -5.14 8.91
C SER A 360 -14.61 -5.33 7.39
N GLY A 361 -14.02 -6.43 6.92
CA GLY A 361 -14.04 -6.83 5.51
C GLY A 361 -15.46 -7.14 5.00
N ALA A 362 -16.28 -7.83 5.81
CA ALA A 362 -17.67 -8.14 5.48
C ALA A 362 -18.58 -6.90 5.53
N GLU A 363 -18.32 -5.92 6.40
CA GLU A 363 -19.04 -4.63 6.38
C GLU A 363 -18.69 -3.79 5.15
N ALA A 364 -17.42 -3.76 4.74
CA ALA A 364 -17.00 -3.14 3.49
C ALA A 364 -17.62 -3.85 2.26
N ALA A 365 -17.71 -5.20 2.28
CA ALA A 365 -18.33 -5.99 1.21
C ALA A 365 -19.85 -5.84 1.16
N ARG A 366 -20.55 -5.62 2.27
CA ARG A 366 -21.99 -5.35 2.31
C ARG A 366 -22.38 -4.05 1.61
N THR A 367 -21.44 -3.09 1.57
CA THR A 367 -21.63 -1.84 0.82
C THR A 367 -21.60 -2.07 -0.70
N VAL A 368 -21.09 -3.22 -1.16
CA VAL A 368 -20.94 -3.60 -2.58
C VAL A 368 -21.96 -4.65 -3.06
N GLY A 369 -22.84 -5.15 -2.18
CA GLY A 369 -24.00 -5.95 -2.57
C GLY A 369 -23.71 -7.34 -3.15
N SER A 370 -22.74 -8.11 -2.63
CA SER A 370 -22.45 -9.46 -3.09
C SER A 370 -23.08 -10.56 -2.21
N VAL A 371 -23.73 -11.54 -2.87
CA VAL A 371 -24.40 -12.72 -2.29
C VAL A 371 -23.41 -13.70 -1.59
N TRP A 372 -22.12 -13.41 -1.59
CA TRP A 372 -21.07 -14.26 -1.04
C TRP A 372 -20.74 -13.99 0.44
N SER A 373 -21.34 -12.96 1.05
CA SER A 373 -21.07 -12.58 2.44
C SER A 373 -21.57 -13.60 3.47
N ASP A 374 -22.57 -14.41 3.15
CA ASP A 374 -23.14 -15.41 4.05
C ASP A 374 -22.35 -16.73 4.12
N LEU A 375 -21.49 -16.98 3.13
CA LEU A 375 -20.65 -18.21 3.08
C LEU A 375 -19.33 -18.06 3.83
N LEU A 376 -18.83 -16.84 4.02
CA LEU A 376 -17.55 -16.54 4.69
C LEU A 376 -17.70 -16.35 6.22
N GLY A 377 -18.90 -16.39 6.74
CA GLY A 377 -19.22 -16.18 8.16
C GLY A 377 -19.27 -17.44 9.02
N VAL A 378 -18.90 -18.61 8.49
CA VAL A 378 -18.85 -19.85 9.30
C VAL A 378 -17.55 -19.87 10.07
N ALA A 379 -17.60 -19.45 11.35
CA ALA A 379 -16.52 -19.70 12.29
C ALA A 379 -16.24 -21.22 12.34
N ASP A 380 -14.97 -21.60 12.24
CA ASP A 380 -14.54 -22.99 12.39
C ASP A 380 -14.97 -23.50 13.78
N PRO A 381 -15.89 -24.46 13.88
CA PRO A 381 -16.36 -24.98 15.17
C PRO A 381 -15.30 -25.76 15.94
N PHE A 382 -14.11 -25.98 15.36
CA PHE A 382 -12.97 -26.69 15.95
C PHE A 382 -11.81 -25.76 16.33
N ALA A 383 -11.92 -24.45 16.10
CA ALA A 383 -10.93 -23.48 16.54
C ALA A 383 -10.89 -23.47 18.07
N THR A 384 -9.81 -23.94 18.67
CA THR A 384 -9.54 -23.85 20.11
C THR A 384 -9.14 -22.41 20.43
N SER A 385 -10.14 -21.56 20.69
CA SER A 385 -9.87 -20.18 21.09
C SER A 385 -9.12 -20.16 22.41
N SER A 386 -7.94 -19.59 22.42
CA SER A 386 -7.22 -19.29 23.66
C SER A 386 -7.76 -17.98 24.22
N PRO A 387 -8.18 -17.93 25.49
CA PRO A 387 -8.72 -16.69 26.05
C PRO A 387 -7.68 -15.57 25.99
N PRO A 388 -8.12 -14.31 25.84
CA PRO A 388 -7.23 -13.17 25.90
C PRO A 388 -6.46 -13.14 27.22
N ARG A 389 -5.21 -12.71 27.21
CA ARG A 389 -4.34 -12.75 28.37
C ARG A 389 -3.79 -11.37 28.71
N LEU A 390 -3.81 -11.02 29.98
CA LEU A 390 -3.03 -9.93 30.54
C LEU A 390 -1.77 -10.52 31.20
N VAL A 391 -0.61 -10.24 30.61
CA VAL A 391 0.68 -10.71 31.10
C VAL A 391 1.28 -9.62 31.99
N LEU A 392 1.37 -9.88 33.29
CA LEU A 392 2.01 -8.99 34.25
C LEU A 392 3.52 -9.22 34.25
N ASN A 393 4.30 -8.14 34.21
CA ASN A 393 5.75 -8.21 34.19
C ASN A 393 6.34 -8.24 35.60
N ARG A 394 6.81 -9.39 36.03
CA ARG A 394 7.44 -9.56 37.36
C ARG A 394 8.71 -8.70 37.54
N SER A 395 9.40 -8.35 36.44
CA SER A 395 10.57 -7.48 36.45
C SER A 395 10.23 -6.00 36.64
N ASN A 396 8.94 -5.62 36.54
CA ASN A 396 8.52 -4.25 36.74
C ASN A 396 8.40 -3.90 38.22
N PRO A 397 8.94 -2.77 38.70
CA PRO A 397 8.90 -2.37 40.10
C PRO A 397 7.47 -2.21 40.68
N LEU A 398 6.50 -1.75 39.86
CA LEU A 398 5.11 -1.62 40.28
C LEU A 398 4.52 -3.03 40.55
N VAL A 399 4.66 -3.94 39.60
CA VAL A 399 4.17 -5.33 39.73
C VAL A 399 4.82 -6.02 40.92
N ALA A 400 6.13 -5.82 41.15
CA ALA A 400 6.82 -6.34 42.30
C ALA A 400 6.21 -5.87 43.63
N ARG A 401 5.76 -4.62 43.73
CA ARG A 401 5.05 -4.07 44.91
C ARG A 401 3.63 -4.62 45.04
N LEU A 402 2.92 -4.82 43.92
CA LEU A 402 1.58 -5.40 43.92
C LEU A 402 1.57 -6.81 44.52
N VAL A 403 2.60 -7.62 44.26
CA VAL A 403 2.77 -8.98 44.80
C VAL A 403 2.82 -8.98 46.35
N THR A 404 3.30 -7.92 46.97
CA THR A 404 3.42 -7.79 48.41
C THR A 404 2.29 -6.98 49.06
N SER A 405 1.37 -6.44 48.29
CA SER A 405 0.27 -5.61 48.74
C SER A 405 -0.88 -6.48 49.26
N VAL A 406 -1.47 -6.08 50.39
CA VAL A 406 -2.61 -6.77 51.02
C VAL A 406 -3.95 -6.01 50.85
N ASP A 407 -3.92 -4.80 50.28
CA ASP A 407 -5.14 -4.00 50.07
C ASP A 407 -5.83 -4.42 48.77
N GLU A 408 -6.82 -5.29 48.89
CA GLU A 408 -7.57 -5.85 47.74
C GLU A 408 -8.28 -4.77 46.91
N VAL A 409 -8.72 -3.68 47.54
CA VAL A 409 -9.39 -2.57 46.82
C VAL A 409 -8.38 -1.86 45.92
N VAL A 410 -7.17 -1.57 46.43
CA VAL A 410 -6.09 -0.97 45.65
C VAL A 410 -5.64 -1.91 44.52
N LEU A 411 -5.43 -3.19 44.85
CA LEU A 411 -5.05 -4.20 43.85
C LEU A 411 -6.06 -4.27 42.72
N THR A 412 -7.36 -4.32 43.03
CA THR A 412 -8.41 -4.35 42.00
C THR A 412 -8.38 -3.14 41.09
N GLN A 413 -8.21 -1.91 41.63
CA GLN A 413 -8.18 -0.69 40.84
C GLN A 413 -6.92 -0.62 39.98
N VAL A 414 -5.75 -0.96 40.50
CA VAL A 414 -4.50 -0.96 39.77
C VAL A 414 -4.53 -2.01 38.64
N LEU A 415 -5.03 -3.20 38.88
CA LEU A 415 -5.14 -4.25 37.86
C LEU A 415 -6.09 -3.86 36.72
N ARG A 416 -7.24 -3.23 37.04
CA ARG A 416 -8.14 -2.66 36.01
C ARG A 416 -7.46 -1.54 35.25
N GLY A 417 -6.70 -0.67 35.92
CA GLY A 417 -5.91 0.39 35.29
C GLY A 417 -4.85 -0.17 34.36
N LEU A 418 -4.10 -1.18 34.77
CA LEU A 418 -3.08 -1.84 33.92
C LEU A 418 -3.71 -2.53 32.71
N TYR A 419 -4.86 -3.18 32.88
CA TYR A 419 -5.59 -3.78 31.78
C TYR A 419 -6.04 -2.74 30.77
N VAL A 420 -6.68 -1.65 31.23
CA VAL A 420 -7.11 -0.56 30.36
C VAL A 420 -5.91 0.11 29.66
N GLN A 421 -4.83 0.35 30.39
CA GLN A 421 -3.61 0.91 29.80
C GLN A 421 -3.02 0.00 28.72
N SER A 422 -2.99 -1.32 28.96
CA SER A 422 -2.50 -2.28 27.98
C SER A 422 -3.38 -2.33 26.72
N LEU A 423 -4.70 -2.23 26.87
CA LEU A 423 -5.64 -2.09 25.76
C LEU A 423 -5.39 -0.81 24.95
N LEU A 424 -5.21 0.32 25.64
CA LEU A 424 -4.93 1.62 25.00
C LEU A 424 -3.58 1.63 24.26
N SER A 425 -2.56 1.01 24.83
CA SER A 425 -1.24 0.86 24.20
C SER A 425 -1.32 0.02 22.91
N GLY A 426 -2.22 -0.99 22.89
CA GLY A 426 -2.53 -1.79 21.71
C GLY A 426 -3.62 -1.20 20.82
N HIS A 427 -4.04 0.06 21.04
CA HIS A 427 -5.12 0.75 20.31
C HIS A 427 -6.44 -0.05 20.25
N GLN A 428 -6.66 -0.95 21.21
CA GLN A 428 -7.90 -1.70 21.30
C GLN A 428 -9.07 -0.79 21.64
N VAL A 429 -10.22 -1.06 21.04
CA VAL A 429 -11.45 -0.29 21.31
C VAL A 429 -11.94 -0.59 22.72
N LEU A 430 -11.98 0.41 23.59
CA LEU A 430 -12.51 0.27 24.92
C LEU A 430 -14.04 0.14 24.88
N GLY A 431 -14.56 -0.91 25.49
CA GLY A 431 -15.99 -1.07 25.76
C GLY A 431 -16.51 -0.11 26.84
N PRO A 432 -17.83 -0.11 27.11
CA PRO A 432 -18.40 0.74 28.16
C PRO A 432 -17.82 0.47 29.55
N THR A 433 -17.53 -0.80 29.87
CA THR A 433 -16.96 -1.22 31.16
C THR A 433 -15.54 -0.73 31.34
N GLU A 434 -14.68 -0.88 30.31
CA GLU A 434 -13.29 -0.42 30.32
C GLU A 434 -13.20 1.10 30.41
N ARG A 435 -14.08 1.83 29.73
CA ARG A 435 -14.17 3.31 29.84
C ARG A 435 -14.55 3.73 31.28
N ALA A 436 -15.49 3.04 31.89
CA ALA A 436 -15.86 3.30 33.29
C ALA A 436 -14.68 3.02 34.24
N TRP A 437 -13.95 1.92 34.02
CA TRP A 437 -12.74 1.61 34.80
C TRP A 437 -11.64 2.62 34.64
N ALA A 438 -11.40 3.11 33.39
CA ALA A 438 -10.42 4.16 33.13
C ALA A 438 -10.71 5.44 33.95
N ALA A 439 -11.96 5.89 33.94
CA ALA A 439 -12.40 7.09 34.68
C ALA A 439 -12.31 6.85 36.19
N GLN A 440 -12.78 5.72 36.71
CA GLN A 440 -12.77 5.39 38.13
C GLN A 440 -11.36 5.22 38.71
N THR A 441 -10.47 4.54 38.00
CA THR A 441 -9.07 4.34 38.39
C THR A 441 -8.35 5.68 38.49
N LEU A 442 -8.49 6.53 37.50
CA LEU A 442 -7.87 7.87 37.50
C LEU A 442 -8.40 8.71 38.67
N HIS A 443 -9.71 8.73 38.86
CA HIS A 443 -10.34 9.48 39.98
C HIS A 443 -9.82 9.02 41.35
N THR A 444 -9.82 7.71 41.60
CA THR A 444 -9.35 7.12 42.87
C THR A 444 -7.86 7.41 43.12
N LEU A 445 -7.02 7.35 42.09
CA LEU A 445 -5.60 7.65 42.23
C LEU A 445 -5.37 9.13 42.50
N LEU A 446 -6.10 10.04 41.82
CA LEU A 446 -6.02 11.48 42.06
C LEU A 446 -6.50 11.86 43.46
N GLU A 447 -7.62 11.31 43.94
CA GLU A 447 -8.10 11.56 45.29
C GLU A 447 -7.06 11.15 46.36
N ARG A 448 -6.39 10.00 46.17
CA ARG A 448 -5.32 9.57 47.11
C ARG A 448 -4.06 10.42 47.00
N ALA A 449 -3.71 10.92 45.80
CA ALA A 449 -2.54 11.79 45.60
C ALA A 449 -2.75 13.21 46.15
N VAL A 450 -3.98 13.73 46.11
CA VAL A 450 -4.33 15.09 46.52
C VAL A 450 -4.94 15.14 47.94
N GLY A 451 -5.34 13.97 48.49
CA GLY A 451 -5.93 13.89 49.83
C GLY A 451 -4.96 14.26 50.96
N PRO A 452 -5.44 14.50 52.17
CA PRO A 452 -4.68 15.12 53.29
C PRO A 452 -3.46 14.31 53.82
N GLY A 453 -3.10 13.19 53.22
CA GLY A 453 -1.89 12.40 53.55
C GLY A 453 -0.67 12.62 52.67
N GLY A 454 -0.76 13.51 51.64
CA GLY A 454 0.32 13.73 50.66
C GLY A 454 1.29 14.87 50.94
N ARG A 455 1.29 15.43 52.16
CA ARG A 455 2.38 16.35 52.58
C ARG A 455 3.53 15.49 53.07
N GLY A 456 4.50 15.25 52.23
CA GLY A 456 5.83 14.85 52.64
C GLY A 456 6.36 15.84 53.66
N ASP A 457 6.95 15.33 54.76
CA ASP A 457 7.73 16.09 55.71
C ASP A 457 8.84 16.87 54.97
N GLU A 458 8.55 18.10 54.55
CA GLU A 458 9.57 19.11 54.40
C GLU A 458 10.00 19.49 55.80
N GLN A 459 11.05 18.87 56.31
CA GLN A 459 11.78 19.31 57.48
C GLN A 459 12.30 20.72 57.16
N GLU A 460 11.65 21.72 57.76
CA GLU A 460 12.13 23.11 57.80
C GLU A 460 13.54 23.12 58.42
N PRO A 461 14.55 23.68 57.77
CA PRO A 461 15.87 23.78 58.36
C PRO A 461 15.83 24.67 59.61
N PRO A 462 16.59 24.33 60.68
CA PRO A 462 16.58 25.10 61.91
C PRO A 462 17.09 26.55 61.65
N PRO A 463 16.57 27.56 62.37
CA PRO A 463 16.96 28.93 62.21
C PRO A 463 18.42 29.14 62.60
N PRO A 464 19.16 30.05 61.92
CA PRO A 464 20.55 30.30 62.24
C PRO A 464 20.67 30.89 63.65
N ALA A 465 21.65 30.33 64.43
CA ALA A 465 22.00 30.79 65.77
C ALA A 465 22.50 32.25 65.70
N ALA A 466 21.88 33.12 66.51
CA ALA A 466 22.33 34.50 66.71
C ALA A 466 23.71 34.53 67.42
N CYS A 467 24.68 35.24 66.82
CA CYS A 467 25.80 35.88 67.50
C CYS A 467 25.79 37.34 67.09
#